data_eebf82d75c028ff57345f4df7e140fda
#
_entry.id   eebf82d75c028ff57345f4df7e140fda
#
_cell.length_a   1.000
_cell.length_b   1.000
_cell.length_c   1.000
_cell.angle_alpha   90.00
_cell.angle_beta   90.00
_cell.angle_gamma   90.00
#
_symmetry.space_group_name_H-M   'P 1'
#
loop_
_entity.id
_entity.type
_entity.pdbx_description
1 polymer ?
#
loop_
_entity_poly.entity_id
_entity_poly.type
_entity_poly.pdbx_seq_one_letter_code
_entity_poly.pdbx_strand_id
1 'polypeptide(L)'
;ALESKQLDKQEAYKDYYSEMTDIVRKFLEDETNIDALESTSEELLTKLELLRDTGNLELTNATIDQLKEVLSTADLVKFARALPEEYLARLDREKIELVVKDTKEALPEPTEEERLQNEAYARMRRKQQQLQRFKIAGFSFLGVLAIAAGIMIYNYGAVQAKDRVFGHPTLKWLQQEWVSS
;
A
#
# COMPACT_ATOMS: atom_id res chain seq x y z
N ALA A 1 -2.49 31.47 -2.13
CA ALA A 1 -1.29 30.88 -1.45
C ALA A 1 -1.62 30.33 -0.05
N LEU A 2 -2.41 31.03 0.80
CA LEU A 2 -2.80 30.52 2.14
C LEU A 2 -3.86 29.43 2.03
N GLU A 3 -4.83 29.60 1.14
CA GLU A 3 -5.91 28.67 0.90
C GLU A 3 -5.40 27.32 0.32
N SER A 4 -4.45 27.35 -0.61
CA SER A 4 -3.81 26.14 -1.13
C SER A 4 -3.06 25.36 -0.04
N LYS A 5 -2.31 26.04 0.83
CA LYS A 5 -1.61 25.39 1.96
C LYS A 5 -2.57 24.76 2.98
N GLN A 6 -3.76 25.32 3.13
CA GLN A 6 -4.77 24.78 4.04
C GLN A 6 -5.43 23.53 3.44
N LEU A 7 -5.66 23.53 2.13
CA LEU A 7 -6.16 22.35 1.40
C LEU A 7 -5.14 21.20 1.41
N ASP A 8 -3.85 21.51 1.18
CA ASP A 8 -2.77 20.51 1.22
C ASP A 8 -2.64 19.85 2.60
N LYS A 9 -2.76 20.63 3.69
CA LYS A 9 -2.75 20.10 5.05
C LYS A 9 -3.97 19.22 5.32
N GLN A 10 -5.13 19.63 4.85
CA GLN A 10 -6.37 18.89 5.04
C GLN A 10 -6.34 17.53 4.36
N GLU A 11 -5.82 17.46 3.13
CA GLU A 11 -5.64 16.21 2.41
C GLU A 11 -4.65 15.29 3.13
N ALA A 12 -3.53 15.84 3.61
CA ALA A 12 -2.54 15.08 4.37
C ALA A 12 -3.11 14.47 5.66
N TYR A 13 -3.94 15.22 6.41
CA TYR A 13 -4.61 14.68 7.60
C TYR A 13 -5.67 13.64 7.25
N LYS A 14 -6.42 13.85 6.17
CA LYS A 14 -7.40 12.88 5.68
C LYS A 14 -6.75 11.56 5.31
N ASP A 15 -5.64 11.60 4.58
CA ASP A 15 -4.87 10.40 4.22
C ASP A 15 -4.33 9.71 5.47
N TYR A 16 -3.74 10.48 6.39
CA TYR A 16 -3.20 9.95 7.65
C TYR A 16 -4.27 9.22 8.49
N TYR A 17 -5.43 9.85 8.72
CA TYR A 17 -6.50 9.23 9.50
C TYR A 17 -7.17 8.07 8.75
N SER A 18 -7.23 8.11 7.42
CA SER A 18 -7.72 7.00 6.61
C SER A 18 -6.80 5.80 6.77
N GLU A 19 -5.50 5.97 6.57
CA GLU A 19 -4.53 4.89 6.71
C GLU A 19 -4.52 4.31 8.14
N MET A 20 -4.51 5.17 9.15
CA MET A 20 -4.53 4.76 10.56
C MET A 20 -5.78 3.95 10.91
N THR A 21 -6.97 4.39 10.47
CA THR A 21 -8.23 3.68 10.72
C THR A 21 -8.32 2.39 9.92
N ASP A 22 -7.80 2.33 8.70
CA ASP A 22 -7.77 1.11 7.90
C ASP A 22 -6.84 0.05 8.51
N ILE A 23 -5.69 0.46 9.05
CA ILE A 23 -4.77 -0.43 9.76
C ILE A 23 -5.43 -1.04 11.00
N VAL A 24 -6.08 -0.23 11.84
CA VAL A 24 -6.72 -0.75 13.06
C VAL A 24 -7.94 -1.61 12.74
N ARG A 25 -8.75 -1.24 11.74
CA ARG A 25 -9.89 -2.06 11.29
C ARG A 25 -9.43 -3.41 10.77
N LYS A 26 -8.41 -3.41 9.90
CA LYS A 26 -7.83 -4.63 9.41
C LYS A 26 -7.28 -5.53 10.53
N PHE A 27 -6.59 -4.95 11.49
CA PHE A 27 -6.10 -5.67 12.65
C PHE A 27 -7.25 -6.31 13.45
N LEU A 28 -8.31 -5.54 13.75
CA LEU A 28 -9.47 -6.04 14.47
C LEU A 28 -10.19 -7.15 13.70
N GLU A 29 -10.33 -7.02 12.37
CA GLU A 29 -10.90 -8.06 11.51
C GLU A 29 -10.08 -9.35 11.54
N ASP A 30 -8.76 -9.22 11.38
CA ASP A 30 -7.84 -10.37 11.35
C ASP A 30 -7.80 -11.11 12.71
N GLU A 31 -7.96 -10.40 13.84
CA GLU A 31 -7.79 -10.97 15.20
C GLU A 31 -9.10 -11.38 15.88
N THR A 32 -10.22 -10.72 15.55
CA THR A 32 -11.49 -10.93 16.26
C THR A 32 -12.59 -11.57 15.43
N ASN A 33 -12.31 -11.82 14.15
CA ASN A 33 -13.24 -12.40 13.18
C ASN A 33 -14.56 -11.61 13.02
N ILE A 34 -14.49 -10.28 13.16
CA ILE A 34 -15.59 -9.36 12.84
C ILE A 34 -15.30 -8.67 11.51
N ASP A 35 -16.36 -8.33 10.73
CA ASP A 35 -16.22 -7.58 9.46
C ASP A 35 -15.95 -6.10 9.77
N ALA A 36 -14.73 -5.78 10.23
CA ALA A 36 -14.37 -4.45 10.69
C ALA A 36 -14.13 -3.46 9.54
N LEU A 37 -13.61 -3.92 8.40
CA LEU A 37 -13.34 -3.10 7.23
C LEU A 37 -14.62 -2.61 6.55
N GLU A 38 -15.67 -3.44 6.55
CA GLU A 38 -16.95 -3.11 5.91
C GLU A 38 -17.96 -2.45 6.87
N SER A 39 -17.62 -2.37 8.16
CA SER A 39 -18.48 -1.75 9.18
C SER A 39 -18.29 -0.25 9.24
N THR A 40 -19.36 0.48 9.53
CA THR A 40 -19.26 1.88 9.99
C THR A 40 -18.55 1.95 11.34
N SER A 41 -18.11 3.13 11.77
CA SER A 41 -17.47 3.31 13.08
C SER A 41 -18.37 2.88 14.22
N GLU A 42 -19.67 3.18 14.16
CA GLU A 42 -20.66 2.82 15.17
C GLU A 42 -20.95 1.31 15.20
N GLU A 43 -21.11 0.68 14.04
CA GLU A 43 -21.29 -0.78 13.92
C GLU A 43 -20.10 -1.55 14.45
N LEU A 44 -18.87 -1.09 14.15
CA LEU A 44 -17.65 -1.70 14.65
C LEU A 44 -17.60 -1.66 16.19
N LEU A 45 -17.88 -0.50 16.79
CA LEU A 45 -17.91 -0.37 18.24
C LEU A 45 -18.97 -1.28 18.87
N THR A 46 -20.17 -1.34 18.31
CA THR A 46 -21.25 -2.23 18.76
C THR A 46 -20.84 -3.70 18.71
N LYS A 47 -20.16 -4.13 17.64
CA LYS A 47 -19.64 -5.50 17.50
C LYS A 47 -18.59 -5.82 18.57
N LEU A 48 -17.67 -4.89 18.85
CA LEU A 48 -16.67 -5.06 19.90
C LEU A 48 -17.27 -5.12 21.30
N GLU A 49 -18.26 -4.26 21.58
CA GLU A 49 -19.03 -4.30 22.85
C GLU A 49 -19.75 -5.65 23.00
N LEU A 50 -20.34 -6.17 21.95
CA LEU A 50 -20.98 -7.49 21.96
C LEU A 50 -19.99 -8.62 22.25
N LEU A 51 -18.80 -8.60 21.62
CA LEU A 51 -17.75 -9.59 21.89
C LEU A 51 -17.28 -9.54 23.34
N ARG A 52 -17.12 -8.34 23.91
CA ARG A 52 -16.78 -8.14 25.32
C ARG A 52 -17.89 -8.68 26.23
N ASP A 53 -19.14 -8.30 25.99
CA ASP A 53 -20.29 -8.66 26.84
C ASP A 53 -20.60 -10.14 26.82
N THR A 54 -20.28 -10.83 25.72
CA THR A 54 -20.38 -12.29 25.59
C THR A 54 -19.17 -13.03 26.17
N GLY A 55 -18.14 -12.33 26.64
CA GLY A 55 -16.91 -12.93 27.20
C GLY A 55 -15.98 -13.53 26.16
N ASN A 56 -16.22 -13.25 24.86
CA ASN A 56 -15.35 -13.74 23.77
C ASN A 56 -14.09 -12.90 23.58
N LEU A 57 -14.07 -11.68 24.14
CA LEU A 57 -12.94 -10.78 24.09
C LEU A 57 -12.89 -9.95 25.39
N GLU A 58 -11.81 -10.07 26.15
CA GLU A 58 -11.67 -9.39 27.47
C GLU A 58 -11.18 -7.95 27.32
N LEU A 59 -11.86 -7.14 26.49
CA LEU A 59 -11.58 -5.72 26.36
C LEU A 59 -12.15 -4.91 27.50
N THR A 60 -11.40 -3.87 27.94
CA THR A 60 -11.90 -2.89 28.90
C THR A 60 -12.80 -1.85 28.23
N ASN A 61 -13.71 -1.23 29.00
CA ASN A 61 -14.49 -0.08 28.52
C ASN A 61 -13.56 1.06 28.05
N ALA A 62 -12.47 1.29 28.79
CA ALA A 62 -11.50 2.33 28.46
C ALA A 62 -10.88 2.13 27.07
N THR A 63 -10.57 0.89 26.70
CA THR A 63 -10.00 0.57 25.38
C THR A 63 -11.01 0.83 24.26
N ILE A 64 -12.29 0.47 24.47
CA ILE A 64 -13.37 0.74 23.50
C ILE A 64 -13.62 2.24 23.40
N ASP A 65 -13.63 2.98 24.51
CA ASP A 65 -13.81 4.45 24.53
C ASP A 65 -12.66 5.15 23.78
N GLN A 66 -11.41 4.72 23.96
CA GLN A 66 -10.26 5.24 23.22
C GLN A 66 -10.40 5.02 21.71
N LEU A 67 -10.82 3.84 21.29
CA LEU A 67 -11.08 3.55 19.87
C LEU A 67 -12.20 4.45 19.34
N LYS A 68 -13.29 4.61 20.10
CA LYS A 68 -14.43 5.47 19.74
C LYS A 68 -13.99 6.92 19.54
N GLU A 69 -13.17 7.48 20.42
CA GLU A 69 -12.65 8.84 20.28
C GLU A 69 -11.85 9.00 18.99
N VAL A 70 -10.94 8.07 18.69
CA VAL A 70 -10.12 8.14 17.49
C VAL A 70 -10.96 7.98 16.21
N LEU A 71 -11.90 7.02 16.18
CA LEU A 71 -12.79 6.84 15.04
C LEU A 71 -13.67 8.07 14.80
N SER A 72 -14.19 8.69 15.88
CA SER A 72 -14.96 9.94 15.79
C SER A 72 -14.13 11.09 15.22
N THR A 73 -12.87 11.26 15.68
CA THR A 73 -11.96 12.27 15.13
C THR A 73 -11.66 11.98 13.65
N ALA A 74 -11.41 10.74 13.30
CA ALA A 74 -11.16 10.32 11.90
C ALA A 74 -12.38 10.65 11.01
N ASP A 75 -13.58 10.37 11.45
CA ASP A 75 -14.80 10.67 10.69
C ASP A 75 -15.00 12.19 10.51
N LEU A 76 -14.70 13.00 11.53
CA LEU A 76 -14.72 14.47 11.40
C LEU A 76 -13.68 14.97 10.40
N VAL A 77 -12.48 14.41 10.39
CA VAL A 77 -11.43 14.78 9.43
C VAL A 77 -11.80 14.36 8.01
N LYS A 78 -12.32 13.16 7.83
CA LYS A 78 -12.68 12.59 6.51
C LYS A 78 -13.88 13.28 5.88
N PHE A 79 -14.92 13.55 6.67
CA PHE A 79 -16.23 13.97 6.17
C PHE A 79 -16.61 15.41 6.51
N ALA A 80 -16.17 15.94 7.65
CA ALA A 80 -16.48 17.31 8.08
C ALA A 80 -15.33 18.31 7.84
N ARG A 81 -14.26 17.89 7.19
CA ARG A 81 -13.07 18.72 6.92
C ARG A 81 -12.44 19.32 8.18
N ALA A 82 -12.51 18.63 9.31
CA ALA A 82 -11.81 19.05 10.52
C ALA A 82 -10.30 19.03 10.32
N LEU A 83 -9.62 19.98 10.95
CA LEU A 83 -8.15 20.06 10.98
C LEU A 83 -7.72 19.92 12.44
N PRO A 84 -7.42 18.71 12.92
CA PRO A 84 -6.91 18.52 14.27
C PRO A 84 -5.52 19.17 14.41
N GLU A 85 -5.19 19.58 15.63
CA GLU A 85 -3.83 20.02 15.93
C GLU A 85 -2.88 18.83 15.89
N GLU A 86 -1.61 19.08 15.53
CA GLU A 86 -0.61 18.02 15.33
C GLU A 86 -0.43 17.14 16.59
N TYR A 87 -0.52 17.73 17.78
CA TYR A 87 -0.41 16.97 19.02
C TYR A 87 -1.58 16.00 19.22
N LEU A 88 -2.79 16.35 18.77
CA LEU A 88 -3.97 15.46 18.82
C LEU A 88 -3.79 14.26 17.89
N ALA A 89 -3.28 14.48 16.69
CA ALA A 89 -3.00 13.37 15.77
C ALA A 89 -1.96 12.39 16.33
N ARG A 90 -0.95 12.90 17.07
CA ARG A 90 0.00 12.03 17.77
C ARG A 90 -0.65 11.27 18.93
N LEU A 91 -1.48 11.95 19.72
CA LEU A 91 -2.23 11.33 20.81
C LEU A 91 -3.18 10.25 20.31
N ASP A 92 -3.88 10.49 19.21
CA ASP A 92 -4.78 9.52 18.59
C ASP A 92 -4.02 8.28 18.10
N ARG A 93 -2.80 8.46 17.56
CA ARG A 93 -1.94 7.32 17.23
C ARG A 93 -1.55 6.51 18.45
N GLU A 94 -1.17 7.17 19.54
CA GLU A 94 -0.83 6.49 20.81
C GLU A 94 -2.03 5.71 21.36
N LYS A 95 -3.24 6.25 21.27
CA LYS A 95 -4.47 5.53 21.64
C LYS A 95 -4.68 4.28 20.78
N ILE A 96 -4.46 4.36 19.47
CA ILE A 96 -4.55 3.19 18.58
C ILE A 96 -3.50 2.14 18.91
N GLU A 97 -2.28 2.55 19.22
CA GLU A 97 -1.22 1.62 19.65
C GLU A 97 -1.63 0.88 20.96
N LEU A 98 -2.26 1.60 21.91
CA LEU A 98 -2.82 0.99 23.12
C LEU A 98 -3.98 0.04 22.80
N VAL A 99 -4.93 0.43 21.96
CA VAL A 99 -6.05 -0.42 21.52
C VAL A 99 -5.53 -1.72 20.92
N VAL A 100 -4.54 -1.64 20.02
CA VAL A 100 -3.92 -2.82 19.40
C VAL A 100 -3.25 -3.72 20.45
N LYS A 101 -2.55 -3.12 21.41
CA LYS A 101 -1.88 -3.87 22.49
C LYS A 101 -2.90 -4.56 23.39
N ASP A 102 -3.88 -3.81 23.89
CA ASP A 102 -4.92 -4.34 24.79
C ASP A 102 -5.74 -5.44 24.10
N THR A 103 -6.08 -5.26 22.81
CA THR A 103 -6.78 -6.30 22.05
C THR A 103 -5.94 -7.58 21.94
N LYS A 104 -4.64 -7.47 21.69
CA LYS A 104 -3.76 -8.66 21.65
C LYS A 104 -3.67 -9.37 23.00
N GLU A 105 -3.63 -8.62 24.09
CA GLU A 105 -3.60 -9.17 25.44
C GLU A 105 -4.94 -9.79 25.86
N ALA A 106 -6.06 -9.28 25.29
CA ALA A 106 -7.41 -9.75 25.54
C ALA A 106 -7.79 -11.01 24.73
N LEU A 107 -7.01 -11.35 23.70
CA LEU A 107 -7.24 -12.56 22.91
C LEU A 107 -6.85 -13.79 23.72
N PRO A 108 -7.64 -14.90 23.66
CA PRO A 108 -7.24 -16.15 24.25
C PRO A 108 -5.92 -16.64 23.60
N GLU A 109 -5.04 -17.22 24.43
CA GLU A 109 -3.82 -17.82 23.87
C GLU A 109 -4.18 -18.87 22.83
N PRO A 110 -3.59 -18.81 21.62
CA PRO A 110 -3.89 -19.76 20.56
C PRO A 110 -3.50 -21.17 21.00
N THR A 111 -4.39 -22.12 20.75
CA THR A 111 -4.11 -23.52 21.03
C THR A 111 -2.89 -24.00 20.24
N GLU A 112 -2.23 -25.08 20.71
CA GLU A 112 -1.07 -25.65 19.99
C GLU A 112 -1.40 -26.00 18.54
N GLU A 113 -2.63 -26.44 18.27
CA GLU A 113 -3.09 -26.75 16.91
C GLU A 113 -3.22 -25.50 16.05
N GLU A 114 -3.76 -24.41 16.59
CA GLU A 114 -3.85 -23.11 15.91
C GLU A 114 -2.47 -22.48 15.68
N ARG A 115 -1.55 -22.63 16.63
CA ARG A 115 -0.15 -22.19 16.47
C ARG A 115 0.53 -22.91 15.32
N LEU A 116 0.37 -24.24 15.23
CA LEU A 116 0.93 -25.06 14.15
C LEU A 116 0.30 -24.72 12.79
N GLN A 117 -1.01 -24.48 12.75
CA GLN A 117 -1.68 -24.03 11.55
C GLN A 117 -1.20 -22.62 11.12
N ASN A 118 -1.13 -21.66 12.05
CA ASN A 118 -0.66 -20.31 11.77
C ASN A 118 0.80 -20.29 11.27
N GLU A 119 1.67 -21.13 11.83
CA GLU A 119 3.03 -21.30 11.33
C GLU A 119 3.05 -21.90 9.91
N ALA A 120 2.20 -22.89 9.63
CA ALA A 120 2.08 -23.48 8.30
C ALA A 120 1.59 -22.46 7.27
N TYR A 121 0.54 -21.69 7.60
CA TYR A 121 0.05 -20.58 6.76
C TYR A 121 1.09 -19.48 6.57
N ALA A 122 1.81 -19.10 7.62
CA ALA A 122 2.88 -18.11 7.51
C ALA A 122 4.02 -18.58 6.59
N ARG A 123 4.39 -19.87 6.65
CA ARG A 123 5.37 -20.48 5.74
C ARG A 123 4.88 -20.49 4.29
N MET A 124 3.59 -20.81 4.08
CA MET A 124 2.97 -20.78 2.73
C MET A 124 2.91 -19.36 2.18
N ARG A 125 2.48 -18.35 2.96
CA ARG A 125 2.45 -16.95 2.55
C ARG A 125 3.85 -16.43 2.17
N ARG A 126 4.89 -16.76 2.95
CA ARG A 126 6.28 -16.40 2.63
C ARG A 126 6.74 -17.01 1.30
N LYS A 127 6.41 -18.27 1.03
CA LYS A 127 6.72 -18.94 -0.25
C LYS A 127 5.98 -18.29 -1.42
N GLN A 128 4.70 -17.95 -1.27
CA GLN A 128 3.93 -17.27 -2.30
C GLN A 128 4.48 -15.87 -2.60
N GLN A 129 4.84 -15.09 -1.58
CA GLN A 129 5.44 -13.77 -1.75
C GLN A 129 6.81 -13.84 -2.44
N GLN A 130 7.64 -14.84 -2.11
CA GLN A 130 8.90 -15.07 -2.81
C GLN A 130 8.67 -15.43 -4.28
N LEU A 131 7.74 -16.33 -4.57
CA LEU A 131 7.39 -16.71 -5.95
C LEU A 131 6.84 -15.52 -6.76
N GLN A 132 6.05 -14.64 -6.14
CA GLN A 132 5.58 -13.43 -6.80
C GLN A 132 6.72 -12.44 -7.09
N ARG A 133 7.65 -12.25 -6.15
CA ARG A 133 8.84 -11.42 -6.37
C ARG A 133 9.72 -11.97 -7.49
N PHE A 134 9.89 -13.29 -7.58
CA PHE A 134 10.62 -13.93 -8.68
C PHE A 134 9.91 -13.78 -10.03
N LYS A 135 8.57 -13.87 -10.06
CA LYS A 135 7.80 -13.63 -11.29
C LYS A 135 7.97 -12.18 -11.78
N ILE A 136 7.83 -11.19 -10.88
CA ILE A 136 8.00 -9.78 -11.23
C ILE A 136 9.43 -9.50 -11.72
N ALA A 137 10.46 -10.02 -11.03
CA ALA A 137 11.85 -9.89 -11.44
C ALA A 137 12.11 -10.56 -12.81
N GLY A 138 11.53 -11.73 -13.06
CA GLY A 138 11.62 -12.44 -14.33
C GLY A 138 10.97 -11.67 -15.49
N PHE A 139 9.81 -11.11 -15.30
CA PHE A 139 9.14 -10.27 -16.32
C PHE A 139 9.89 -8.97 -16.58
N SER A 140 10.46 -8.35 -15.54
CA SER A 140 11.30 -7.16 -15.69
C SER A 140 12.58 -7.46 -16.51
N PHE A 141 13.24 -8.58 -16.26
CA PHE A 141 14.42 -9.00 -16.99
C PHE A 141 14.12 -9.31 -18.46
N LEU A 142 13.02 -9.99 -18.74
CA LEU A 142 12.54 -10.24 -20.11
C LEU A 142 12.22 -8.94 -20.86
N GLY A 143 11.61 -7.96 -20.18
CA GLY A 143 11.33 -6.64 -20.75
C GLY A 143 12.61 -5.91 -21.16
N VAL A 144 13.64 -5.92 -20.31
CA VAL A 144 14.94 -5.31 -20.61
C VAL A 144 15.62 -6.00 -21.81
N LEU A 145 15.59 -7.34 -21.88
CA LEU A 145 16.12 -8.10 -23.01
C LEU A 145 15.40 -7.79 -24.33
N ALA A 146 14.06 -7.65 -24.29
CA ALA A 146 13.28 -7.29 -25.47
C ALA A 146 13.60 -5.88 -25.98
N ILE A 147 13.80 -4.91 -25.07
CA ILE A 147 14.22 -3.55 -25.41
C ILE A 147 15.64 -3.56 -26.02
N ALA A 148 16.58 -4.30 -25.42
CA ALA A 148 17.94 -4.42 -25.92
C ALA A 148 17.97 -5.06 -27.33
N ALA A 149 17.19 -6.12 -27.54
CA ALA A 149 17.04 -6.75 -28.85
C ALA A 149 16.41 -5.79 -29.89
N GLY A 150 15.40 -5.01 -29.50
CA GLY A 150 14.78 -3.99 -30.35
C GLY A 150 15.77 -2.90 -30.79
N ILE A 151 16.59 -2.40 -29.86
CA ILE A 151 17.65 -1.43 -30.15
C ILE A 151 18.70 -2.03 -31.08
N MET A 152 19.08 -3.29 -30.87
CA MET A 152 20.06 -3.99 -31.73
C MET A 152 19.54 -4.16 -33.16
N ILE A 153 18.27 -4.58 -33.31
CA ILE A 153 17.62 -4.72 -34.63
C ILE A 153 17.48 -3.36 -35.31
N TYR A 154 17.10 -2.32 -34.58
CA TYR A 154 16.99 -0.95 -35.11
C TYR A 154 18.35 -0.44 -35.62
N ASN A 155 19.42 -0.58 -34.83
CA ASN A 155 20.77 -0.17 -35.21
C ASN A 155 21.28 -0.97 -36.42
N TYR A 156 21.06 -2.29 -36.45
CA TYR A 156 21.47 -3.14 -37.56
C TYR A 156 20.70 -2.79 -38.85
N GLY A 157 19.39 -2.54 -38.72
CA GLY A 157 18.54 -2.09 -39.84
C GLY A 157 18.92 -0.70 -40.36
N ALA A 158 19.27 0.23 -39.47
CA ALA A 158 19.71 1.58 -39.83
C ALA A 158 21.07 1.57 -40.58
N VAL A 159 22.01 0.71 -40.14
CA VAL A 159 23.31 0.52 -40.83
C VAL A 159 23.11 -0.02 -42.24
N GLN A 160 22.27 -1.07 -42.42
CA GLN A 160 21.97 -1.61 -43.73
C GLN A 160 21.22 -0.64 -44.63
N ALA A 161 20.29 0.16 -44.07
CA ALA A 161 19.57 1.17 -44.85
C ALA A 161 20.52 2.28 -45.35
N LYS A 162 21.46 2.70 -44.49
CA LYS A 162 22.50 3.68 -44.85
C LYS A 162 23.36 3.18 -46.00
N ASP A 163 23.84 1.92 -45.95
CA ASP A 163 24.67 1.33 -46.98
C ASP A 163 23.92 1.13 -48.28
N ARG A 164 22.59 0.86 -48.27
CA ARG A 164 21.76 0.79 -49.47
C ARG A 164 21.53 2.15 -50.12
N VAL A 165 21.34 3.21 -49.33
CA VAL A 165 21.04 4.56 -49.85
C VAL A 165 22.33 5.24 -50.32
N PHE A 166 23.41 5.18 -49.55
CA PHE A 166 24.67 5.85 -49.89
C PHE A 166 25.68 4.98 -50.65
N GLY A 167 25.48 3.67 -50.72
CA GLY A 167 26.29 2.72 -51.50
C GLY A 167 25.86 2.61 -52.96
N HIS A 168 24.79 3.27 -53.39
CA HIS A 168 24.33 3.17 -54.79
C HIS A 168 25.33 3.88 -55.72
N PRO A 169 25.79 3.24 -56.80
CA PRO A 169 26.85 3.78 -57.66
C PRO A 169 26.46 5.14 -58.32
N THR A 170 25.16 5.43 -58.42
CA THR A 170 24.66 6.70 -58.96
C THR A 170 24.83 7.90 -58.06
N LEU A 171 25.14 7.73 -56.77
CA LEU A 171 25.35 8.81 -55.80
C LEU A 171 26.82 9.12 -55.53
N LYS A 172 27.75 8.26 -56.00
CA LYS A 172 29.19 8.49 -55.79
C LYS A 172 29.72 9.71 -56.51
N TRP A 173 29.15 10.11 -57.62
CA TRP A 173 29.53 11.29 -58.36
C TRP A 173 29.20 12.59 -57.62
N LEU A 174 28.11 12.63 -56.83
CA LEU A 174 27.72 13.78 -56.03
C LEU A 174 28.73 14.09 -54.88
N GLN A 175 29.44 13.09 -54.41
CA GLN A 175 30.43 13.28 -53.33
C GLN A 175 31.79 13.81 -53.89
N GLN A 176 32.07 13.64 -55.17
CA GLN A 176 33.32 14.13 -55.77
C GLN A 176 33.32 15.64 -56.06
N GLU A 177 32.14 16.22 -56.28
CA GLU A 177 32.04 17.67 -56.56
C GLU A 177 32.24 18.55 -55.33
N TRP A 178 32.02 18.03 -54.11
CA TRP A 178 32.14 18.82 -52.86
C TRP A 178 33.59 18.86 -52.30
N VAL A 179 34.49 18.08 -52.84
CA VAL A 179 35.88 18.00 -52.35
C VAL A 179 36.85 18.83 -53.23
N SER A 180 36.36 19.38 -54.35
CA SER A 180 37.18 20.14 -55.32
C SER A 180 36.79 21.61 -55.47
N SER A 181 36.09 22.20 -54.48
CA SER A 181 35.81 23.63 -54.40
C SER A 181 36.49 24.29 -53.22
#